data_206be944b6f852237d391e636dea1993
#
_entry.id   206be944b6f852237d391e636dea1993
#
_cell.length_a   1.000
_cell.length_b   1.000
_cell.length_c   1.000
_cell.angle_alpha   90.00
_cell.angle_beta   90.00
_cell.angle_gamma   90.00
#
_symmetry.space_group_name_H-M   'P 1'
#
loop_
_entity.id
_entity.type
_entity.pdbx_description
1 polymer ?
#
loop_
_entity_poly.entity_id
_entity_poly.type
_entity_poly.pdbx_seq_one_letter_code
_entity_poly.pdbx_strand_id
1 'polypeptide(L)'
;MFDNLVAALKSLVGSALATLAATTGADATWDIPPARGSIQEIEIGDGPGWGTLSGLTAHPSDPNRLYAVTDQDSAPIRIVEIELTAQAAKVVRQISVTGPGGENLDTEGIVAKPDGGFWLASEGGAENVPANRLLEVDPEGKILRTIGLPEALAPSIGKKGFEGVTLEGAAPGARLVVAFQAPIDGDPSDCTRIGVVDPATGDWSFYLYPLDRTGSGDLTGVSEVLHLRDRTFAAIERDGKGGKKSIKWITTFDLPPASATAARAASGVTDGQALPRLTKRRALDLVPMFLDAGRKVEKEVEGLALVADGQIYAVTDNDNERPTVLLRLGPVDTLF
;
A
#
# COMPACT_ATOMS: atom_id res chain seq x y z
N MET A 1 15.04 39.54 -48.73
CA MET A 1 14.34 39.62 -47.44
C MET A 1 13.78 38.27 -46.98
N PHE A 2 13.69 37.28 -47.86
CA PHE A 2 13.20 35.91 -47.50
C PHE A 2 14.28 34.97 -46.98
N ASP A 3 15.54 35.19 -47.38
CA ASP A 3 16.65 34.27 -47.02
C ASP A 3 17.11 34.39 -45.58
N ASN A 4 16.88 35.55 -44.92
CA ASN A 4 17.23 35.76 -43.52
C ASN A 4 16.23 35.14 -42.53
N LEU A 5 15.01 34.87 -42.97
CA LEU A 5 13.97 34.25 -42.13
C LEU A 5 14.17 32.72 -42.02
N VAL A 6 14.68 32.09 -43.08
CA VAL A 6 14.93 30.63 -43.12
C VAL A 6 16.16 30.28 -42.28
N ALA A 7 17.17 31.18 -42.23
CA ALA A 7 18.35 30.98 -41.40
C ALA A 7 18.04 31.10 -39.90
N ALA A 8 17.15 32.01 -39.50
CA ALA A 8 16.70 32.19 -38.11
C ALA A 8 15.86 30.99 -37.62
N LEU A 9 15.00 30.43 -38.49
CA LEU A 9 14.19 29.24 -38.12
C LEU A 9 15.05 27.97 -37.97
N LYS A 10 16.11 27.81 -38.77
CA LYS A 10 17.03 26.67 -38.64
C LYS A 10 17.89 26.73 -37.39
N SER A 11 18.22 27.92 -36.91
CA SER A 11 18.96 28.11 -35.64
C SER A 11 18.12 27.82 -34.42
N LEU A 12 16.80 28.12 -34.43
CA LEU A 12 15.90 27.83 -33.32
C LEU A 12 15.50 26.36 -33.20
N VAL A 13 15.44 25.63 -34.32
CA VAL A 13 15.13 24.17 -34.29
C VAL A 13 16.37 23.35 -33.96
N GLY A 14 17.59 23.85 -34.26
CA GLY A 14 18.84 23.17 -33.94
C GLY A 14 19.22 23.18 -32.44
N SER A 15 18.74 24.17 -31.67
CA SER A 15 19.04 24.28 -30.22
C SER A 15 18.04 23.54 -29.32
N ALA A 16 16.90 23.12 -29.85
CA ALA A 16 15.89 22.37 -29.10
C ALA A 16 16.04 20.85 -29.16
N LEU A 17 16.91 20.33 -30.04
CA LEU A 17 17.14 18.88 -30.19
C LEU A 17 18.45 18.36 -29.58
N ALA A 18 19.24 19.24 -28.93
CA ALA A 18 20.56 18.86 -28.41
C ALA A 18 20.58 18.62 -26.87
N THR A 19 19.43 18.61 -26.21
CA THR A 19 19.37 18.39 -24.74
C THR A 19 18.51 17.19 -24.34
N LEU A 20 18.36 16.23 -25.22
CA LEU A 20 17.70 14.94 -24.90
C LEU A 20 18.66 13.79 -25.17
N ALA A 21 19.88 13.88 -24.67
CA ALA A 21 20.84 12.78 -24.70
C ALA A 21 21.37 12.56 -23.29
N ALA A 22 20.97 11.42 -22.73
CA ALA A 22 21.70 10.66 -21.73
C ALA A 22 21.99 11.36 -20.37
N THR A 23 21.06 11.31 -19.46
CA THR A 23 21.41 11.04 -18.07
C THR A 23 21.05 9.59 -17.72
N THR A 24 21.85 8.67 -18.27
CA THR A 24 21.97 7.33 -17.72
C THR A 24 22.93 7.44 -16.54
N GLY A 25 22.44 7.15 -15.34
CA GLY A 25 23.28 6.69 -14.23
C GLY A 25 24.03 7.79 -13.49
N ALA A 26 23.35 8.56 -12.68
CA ALA A 26 23.86 9.02 -11.40
C ALA A 26 22.73 8.81 -10.41
N ASP A 27 23.03 8.20 -9.28
CA ASP A 27 22.15 8.19 -8.11
C ASP A 27 21.72 9.63 -7.83
N ALA A 28 20.54 9.99 -8.33
CA ALA A 28 19.89 11.18 -7.83
C ALA A 28 19.59 10.83 -6.37
N THR A 29 20.41 11.39 -5.47
CA THR A 29 20.06 11.48 -4.06
C THR A 29 18.80 12.34 -4.02
N TRP A 30 17.67 11.68 -4.09
CA TRP A 30 16.39 12.32 -3.86
C TRP A 30 16.45 12.80 -2.42
N ASP A 31 16.51 14.11 -2.21
CA ASP A 31 16.26 14.70 -0.90
C ASP A 31 14.81 14.37 -0.54
N ILE A 32 14.63 13.23 0.11
CA ILE A 32 13.35 12.85 0.69
C ILE A 32 13.23 13.74 1.92
N PRO A 33 12.24 14.65 1.97
CA PRO A 33 12.11 15.49 3.14
C PRO A 33 11.88 14.58 4.35
N PRO A 34 12.59 14.82 5.46
CA PRO A 34 12.27 14.16 6.71
C PRO A 34 10.82 14.48 7.05
N ALA A 35 10.08 13.48 7.51
CA ALA A 35 8.71 13.67 7.94
C ALA A 35 8.65 14.76 9.01
N ARG A 36 7.93 15.82 8.73
CA ARG A 36 7.77 16.98 9.63
C ARG A 36 6.59 16.75 10.59
N GLY A 37 6.57 15.64 11.28
CA GLY A 37 5.58 15.33 12.29
C GLY A 37 6.27 14.89 13.57
N SER A 38 5.66 15.13 14.72
CA SER A 38 6.04 14.43 15.93
C SER A 38 5.43 13.06 15.88
N ILE A 39 6.22 12.00 15.96
CA ILE A 39 5.70 10.67 16.24
C ILE A 39 5.11 10.72 17.64
N GLN A 40 3.80 10.65 17.72
CA GLN A 40 3.13 10.31 18.94
C GLN A 40 2.91 8.81 18.91
N GLU A 41 3.81 8.07 19.53
CA GLU A 41 3.62 6.64 19.69
C GLU A 41 2.53 6.41 20.73
N ILE A 42 1.58 5.60 20.35
CA ILE A 42 0.47 5.23 21.19
C ILE A 42 0.55 3.72 21.36
N GLU A 43 0.84 3.24 22.57
CA GLU A 43 0.78 1.81 22.84
C GLU A 43 -0.67 1.33 22.68
N ILE A 44 -0.85 0.32 21.86
CA ILE A 44 -2.11 -0.40 21.78
C ILE A 44 -2.10 -1.42 22.91
N GLY A 45 -2.97 -1.27 23.87
CA GLY A 45 -3.12 -1.95 25.16
C GLY A 45 -2.66 -3.41 25.32
N ASP A 46 -2.67 -3.88 26.55
CA ASP A 46 -2.22 -5.23 26.95
C ASP A 46 -3.32 -6.28 26.76
N GLY A 47 -3.61 -6.71 25.56
CA GLY A 47 -4.59 -7.76 25.28
C GLY A 47 -3.97 -8.98 24.60
N PRO A 48 -4.55 -10.18 24.69
CA PRO A 48 -4.07 -11.33 23.94
C PRO A 48 -4.28 -11.10 22.43
N GLY A 49 -3.22 -11.24 21.64
CA GLY A 49 -3.26 -11.15 20.17
C GLY A 49 -2.88 -9.79 19.58
N TRP A 50 -2.11 -9.00 20.29
CA TRP A 50 -1.65 -7.66 19.88
C TRP A 50 -0.32 -7.61 19.13
N GLY A 51 0.29 -8.71 18.88
CA GLY A 51 1.65 -8.74 18.37
C GLY A 51 1.79 -8.69 16.85
N THR A 52 0.70 -8.83 16.11
CA THR A 52 0.74 -9.01 14.65
C THR A 52 -0.39 -8.23 14.00
N LEU A 53 -0.36 -6.90 14.07
CA LEU A 53 -1.29 -6.08 13.31
C LEU A 53 -0.63 -5.69 12.00
N SER A 54 -1.25 -6.10 10.88
CA SER A 54 -0.82 -5.73 9.54
C SER A 54 -1.61 -4.53 9.01
N GLY A 55 -2.60 -4.70 8.14
CA GLY A 55 -3.34 -3.60 7.54
C GLY A 55 -4.06 -2.69 8.53
N LEU A 56 -4.21 -1.41 8.16
CA LEU A 56 -4.89 -0.38 8.96
C LEU A 56 -5.88 0.41 8.10
N THR A 57 -7.08 0.67 8.64
CA THR A 57 -8.06 1.53 7.97
C THR A 57 -8.79 2.43 8.96
N ALA A 58 -9.25 3.58 8.47
CA ALA A 58 -10.07 4.49 9.27
C ALA A 58 -11.53 4.06 9.32
N HIS A 59 -12.21 4.36 10.42
CA HIS A 59 -13.67 4.32 10.45
C HIS A 59 -14.23 5.36 9.44
N PRO A 60 -15.25 5.01 8.64
CA PRO A 60 -15.70 5.88 7.55
C PRO A 60 -16.20 7.27 7.96
N SER A 61 -16.61 7.45 9.21
CA SER A 61 -17.20 8.70 9.70
C SER A 61 -16.75 9.16 11.09
N ASP A 62 -16.07 8.30 11.85
CA ASP A 62 -15.57 8.65 13.20
C ASP A 62 -14.06 8.85 13.16
N PRO A 63 -13.54 10.09 13.28
CA PRO A 63 -12.10 10.36 13.23
C PRO A 63 -11.32 9.78 14.41
N ASN A 64 -12.00 9.32 15.45
CA ASN A 64 -11.38 8.74 16.62
C ASN A 64 -11.38 7.20 16.60
N ARG A 65 -11.67 6.59 15.43
CA ARG A 65 -11.71 5.12 15.32
C ARG A 65 -10.93 4.63 14.10
N LEU A 66 -10.18 3.57 14.37
CA LEU A 66 -9.46 2.80 13.37
C LEU A 66 -9.87 1.33 13.44
N TYR A 67 -9.62 0.61 12.37
CA TYR A 67 -9.64 -0.84 12.33
C TYR A 67 -8.30 -1.36 11.83
N ALA A 68 -7.85 -2.46 12.41
CA ALA A 68 -6.70 -3.19 11.92
C ALA A 68 -7.03 -4.68 11.80
N VAL A 69 -6.31 -5.38 10.96
CA VAL A 69 -6.42 -6.83 10.81
C VAL A 69 -5.22 -7.51 11.47
N THR A 70 -5.44 -8.70 12.01
CA THR A 70 -4.33 -9.50 12.54
C THR A 70 -3.75 -10.38 11.45
N ASP A 71 -2.42 -10.35 11.34
CA ASP A 71 -1.63 -11.33 10.59
C ASP A 71 -1.25 -12.46 11.52
N GLN A 72 -1.86 -13.63 11.37
CA GLN A 72 -1.56 -14.83 12.18
C GLN A 72 -1.86 -16.10 11.38
N ASP A 73 -0.84 -16.77 10.92
CA ASP A 73 -0.91 -18.06 10.20
C ASP A 73 -1.69 -19.18 10.89
N SER A 74 -1.88 -19.11 12.19
CA SER A 74 -2.37 -20.25 13.00
C SER A 74 -3.62 -19.95 13.84
N ALA A 75 -4.18 -18.74 13.76
CA ALA A 75 -5.33 -18.32 14.55
C ALA A 75 -6.45 -17.77 13.65
N PRO A 76 -7.71 -17.80 14.11
CA PRO A 76 -8.78 -17.11 13.39
C PRO A 76 -8.45 -15.63 13.23
N ILE A 77 -8.57 -15.12 11.99
CA ILE A 77 -8.39 -13.71 11.70
C ILE A 77 -9.36 -12.87 12.52
N ARG A 78 -8.86 -11.79 13.02
CA ARG A 78 -9.63 -10.81 13.77
C ARG A 78 -9.45 -9.43 13.18
N ILE A 79 -10.54 -8.71 13.09
CA ILE A 79 -10.55 -7.27 12.88
C ILE A 79 -10.64 -6.65 14.28
N VAL A 80 -9.71 -5.78 14.61
CA VAL A 80 -9.71 -5.05 15.88
C VAL A 80 -10.17 -3.63 15.66
N GLU A 81 -11.11 -3.16 16.46
CA GLU A 81 -11.56 -1.77 16.49
C GLU A 81 -10.78 -1.02 17.55
N ILE A 82 -10.12 0.06 17.16
CA ILE A 82 -9.22 0.86 17.98
C ILE A 82 -9.85 2.23 18.20
N GLU A 83 -10.07 2.61 19.45
CA GLU A 83 -10.49 3.96 19.84
C GLU A 83 -9.27 4.83 20.10
N LEU A 84 -9.22 5.99 19.45
CA LEU A 84 -8.17 6.99 19.60
C LEU A 84 -8.57 8.01 20.65
N THR A 85 -7.65 8.30 21.57
CA THR A 85 -7.75 9.43 22.49
C THR A 85 -6.53 10.35 22.32
N ALA A 86 -6.52 11.49 23.01
CA ALA A 86 -5.39 12.41 22.91
C ALA A 86 -4.05 11.80 23.38
N GLN A 87 -4.07 10.77 24.21
CA GLN A 87 -2.88 10.20 24.86
C GLN A 87 -2.72 8.68 24.66
N ALA A 88 -3.75 7.99 24.18
CA ALA A 88 -3.72 6.53 24.06
C ALA A 88 -4.63 6.02 22.95
N ALA A 89 -4.31 4.85 22.44
CA ALA A 89 -5.21 4.04 21.63
C ALA A 89 -5.62 2.80 22.41
N LYS A 90 -6.89 2.42 22.31
CA LYS A 90 -7.44 1.27 23.01
C LYS A 90 -8.24 0.42 22.04
N VAL A 91 -8.08 -0.89 22.13
CA VAL A 91 -9.02 -1.78 21.49
C VAL A 91 -10.29 -1.83 22.29
N VAL A 92 -11.35 -1.56 21.60
CA VAL A 92 -12.70 -1.54 22.19
C VAL A 92 -13.55 -2.71 21.70
N ARG A 93 -13.19 -3.33 20.58
CA ARG A 93 -13.90 -4.47 20.02
C ARG A 93 -12.97 -5.36 19.20
N GLN A 94 -13.27 -6.66 19.19
CA GLN A 94 -12.68 -7.64 18.28
C GLN A 94 -13.80 -8.32 17.51
N ILE A 95 -13.63 -8.45 16.19
CA ILE A 95 -14.58 -9.07 15.28
C ILE A 95 -13.87 -10.27 14.67
N SER A 96 -14.38 -11.48 14.95
CA SER A 96 -13.82 -12.70 14.35
C SER A 96 -14.29 -12.84 12.89
N VAL A 97 -13.39 -13.04 11.97
CA VAL A 97 -13.75 -13.34 10.56
C VAL A 97 -14.19 -14.78 10.47
N THR A 98 -15.38 -15.02 9.93
CA THR A 98 -16.01 -16.33 9.86
C THR A 98 -16.66 -16.59 8.50
N GLY A 99 -16.79 -17.85 8.14
CA GLY A 99 -17.47 -18.26 6.90
C GLY A 99 -16.59 -19.11 5.99
N PRO A 100 -17.14 -19.61 4.90
CA PRO A 100 -16.39 -20.44 3.96
C PRO A 100 -15.19 -19.69 3.38
N GLY A 101 -14.03 -20.31 3.44
CA GLY A 101 -12.79 -19.74 2.96
C GLY A 101 -12.11 -18.78 3.95
N GLY A 102 -12.57 -18.74 5.21
CA GLY A 102 -11.94 -17.98 6.30
C GLY A 102 -10.93 -18.79 7.11
N GLU A 103 -10.70 -20.04 6.73
CA GLU A 103 -9.73 -20.90 7.39
C GLU A 103 -8.33 -20.61 6.84
N ASN A 104 -7.36 -20.48 7.71
CA ASN A 104 -5.94 -20.34 7.35
C ASN A 104 -5.67 -19.20 6.34
N LEU A 105 -6.24 -18.04 6.59
CA LEU A 105 -5.96 -16.84 5.81
C LEU A 105 -4.73 -16.14 6.41
N ASP A 106 -3.89 -15.66 5.54
CA ASP A 106 -2.80 -14.76 5.81
C ASP A 106 -3.23 -13.36 5.38
N THR A 107 -3.62 -12.52 6.34
CA THR A 107 -4.34 -11.28 6.05
C THR A 107 -3.45 -10.08 6.26
N GLU A 108 -3.18 -9.35 5.18
CA GLU A 108 -2.24 -8.25 5.15
C GLU A 108 -2.90 -6.88 5.03
N GLY A 109 -4.07 -6.79 4.40
CA GLY A 109 -4.73 -5.52 4.17
C GLY A 109 -6.18 -5.48 4.60
N ILE A 110 -6.65 -4.28 4.96
CA ILE A 110 -8.04 -4.01 5.33
C ILE A 110 -8.49 -2.64 4.84
N VAL A 111 -9.72 -2.55 4.34
CA VAL A 111 -10.41 -1.26 4.14
C VAL A 111 -11.85 -1.33 4.61
N ALA A 112 -12.27 -0.36 5.43
CA ALA A 112 -13.64 -0.22 5.88
C ALA A 112 -14.54 0.32 4.75
N LYS A 113 -15.73 -0.23 4.61
CA LYS A 113 -16.73 0.18 3.63
C LYS A 113 -17.59 1.32 4.20
N PRO A 114 -17.96 2.33 3.38
CA PRO A 114 -18.82 3.43 3.85
C PRO A 114 -20.20 2.98 4.35
N ASP A 115 -20.70 1.88 3.83
CA ASP A 115 -22.00 1.28 4.19
C ASP A 115 -21.90 0.23 5.31
N GLY A 116 -20.73 0.05 5.88
CA GLY A 116 -20.40 -0.94 6.91
C GLY A 116 -19.74 -2.19 6.36
N GLY A 117 -19.07 -2.92 7.26
CA GLY A 117 -18.23 -4.06 6.89
C GLY A 117 -16.91 -3.67 6.26
N PHE A 118 -16.22 -4.64 5.64
CA PHE A 118 -14.83 -4.50 5.25
C PHE A 118 -14.52 -5.23 3.94
N TRP A 119 -13.45 -4.83 3.30
CA TRP A 119 -12.68 -5.66 2.39
C TRP A 119 -11.35 -6.01 3.04
N LEU A 120 -10.98 -7.28 2.97
CA LEU A 120 -9.69 -7.77 3.44
C LEU A 120 -8.88 -8.27 2.25
N ALA A 121 -7.57 -8.02 2.26
CA ALA A 121 -6.61 -8.63 1.35
C ALA A 121 -5.89 -9.76 2.09
N SER A 122 -5.88 -10.96 1.50
CA SER A 122 -5.16 -12.11 2.02
C SER A 122 -4.13 -12.54 1.00
N GLU A 123 -2.86 -12.60 1.44
CA GLU A 123 -1.84 -13.19 0.60
C GLU A 123 -2.00 -14.72 0.58
N GLY A 124 -1.34 -15.35 -0.33
CA GLY A 124 -1.33 -16.79 -0.43
C GLY A 124 0.10 -17.29 -0.44
N GLY A 125 0.28 -18.59 -0.37
CA GLY A 125 1.59 -19.19 -0.63
C GLY A 125 2.11 -20.18 0.40
N ALA A 126 1.48 -20.33 1.55
CA ALA A 126 1.71 -21.48 2.42
C ALA A 126 0.98 -22.72 1.88
N GLU A 127 1.48 -23.92 2.17
CA GLU A 127 0.75 -25.18 1.90
C GLU A 127 -0.64 -25.09 2.55
N ASN A 128 -1.68 -25.26 1.76
CA ASN A 128 -3.09 -25.19 2.17
C ASN A 128 -3.67 -23.78 2.43
N VAL A 129 -2.91 -22.71 2.22
CA VAL A 129 -3.49 -21.36 2.16
C VAL A 129 -3.97 -21.12 0.73
N PRO A 130 -5.24 -20.78 0.52
CA PRO A 130 -5.73 -20.43 -0.80
C PRO A 130 -4.95 -19.25 -1.36
N ALA A 131 -4.73 -19.26 -2.68
CA ALA A 131 -4.07 -18.17 -3.40
C ALA A 131 -4.69 -16.80 -3.09
N ASN A 132 -3.92 -15.74 -3.28
CA ASN A 132 -4.27 -14.34 -3.09
C ASN A 132 -5.74 -14.00 -3.36
N ARG A 133 -6.44 -13.44 -2.38
CA ARG A 133 -7.87 -13.18 -2.42
C ARG A 133 -8.26 -11.89 -1.72
N LEU A 134 -9.32 -11.27 -2.22
CA LEU A 134 -10.06 -10.23 -1.52
C LEU A 134 -11.33 -10.83 -0.94
N LEU A 135 -11.60 -10.56 0.33
CA LEU A 135 -12.80 -11.02 1.02
C LEU A 135 -13.68 -9.84 1.37
N GLU A 136 -14.92 -9.86 0.93
CA GLU A 136 -15.93 -8.93 1.44
C GLU A 136 -16.52 -9.49 2.71
N VAL A 137 -16.49 -8.70 3.78
CA VAL A 137 -16.90 -9.10 5.12
C VAL A 137 -17.95 -8.12 5.64
N ASP A 138 -18.99 -8.62 6.28
CA ASP A 138 -20.00 -7.77 6.92
C ASP A 138 -19.51 -7.18 8.26
N PRO A 139 -20.24 -6.24 8.89
CA PRO A 139 -19.82 -5.62 10.15
C PRO A 139 -19.66 -6.60 11.33
N GLU A 140 -20.24 -7.78 11.23
CA GLU A 140 -20.18 -8.86 12.24
C GLU A 140 -19.03 -9.84 11.97
N GLY A 141 -18.31 -9.70 10.87
CA GLY A 141 -17.16 -10.52 10.52
C GLY A 141 -17.48 -11.71 9.60
N LYS A 142 -18.70 -11.81 9.08
CA LYS A 142 -19.06 -12.89 8.16
C LYS A 142 -18.59 -12.60 6.74
N ILE A 143 -17.89 -13.55 6.13
CA ILE A 143 -17.50 -13.48 4.72
C ILE A 143 -18.76 -13.58 3.84
N LEU A 144 -18.97 -12.55 3.01
CA LEU A 144 -20.09 -12.45 2.08
C LEU A 144 -19.71 -13.03 0.70
N ARG A 145 -18.51 -12.72 0.24
CA ARG A 145 -17.97 -13.22 -1.03
C ARG A 145 -16.45 -13.05 -1.10
N THR A 146 -15.87 -13.66 -2.10
CA THR A 146 -14.44 -13.65 -2.37
C THR A 146 -14.18 -13.27 -3.84
N ILE A 147 -13.16 -12.45 -4.08
CA ILE A 147 -12.65 -12.14 -5.42
C ILE A 147 -11.22 -12.67 -5.50
N GLY A 148 -10.98 -13.60 -6.39
CA GLY A 148 -9.65 -14.13 -6.67
C GLY A 148 -8.93 -13.35 -7.75
N LEU A 149 -7.66 -13.66 -7.95
CA LEU A 149 -6.90 -13.20 -9.10
C LEU A 149 -7.36 -13.90 -10.39
N PRO A 150 -7.12 -13.28 -11.55
CA PRO A 150 -7.27 -13.98 -12.82
C PRO A 150 -6.47 -15.29 -12.82
N GLU A 151 -7.10 -16.37 -13.27
CA GLU A 151 -6.53 -17.74 -13.24
C GLU A 151 -5.14 -17.81 -13.90
N ALA A 152 -4.93 -17.02 -14.96
CA ALA A 152 -3.65 -16.96 -15.66
C ALA A 152 -2.52 -16.30 -14.85
N LEU A 153 -2.85 -15.44 -13.88
CA LEU A 153 -1.87 -14.72 -13.07
C LEU A 153 -1.53 -15.45 -11.77
N ALA A 154 -2.49 -16.11 -11.15
CA ALA A 154 -2.34 -16.74 -9.85
C ALA A 154 -1.08 -17.64 -9.71
N PRO A 155 -0.69 -18.46 -10.70
CA PRO A 155 0.51 -19.30 -10.61
C PRO A 155 1.84 -18.54 -10.62
N SER A 156 1.84 -17.29 -11.08
CA SER A 156 3.05 -16.47 -11.19
C SER A 156 3.40 -15.72 -9.91
N ILE A 157 2.53 -15.78 -8.89
CA ILE A 157 2.72 -15.11 -7.61
C ILE A 157 3.36 -16.07 -6.64
N GLY A 158 4.50 -15.65 -6.09
CA GLY A 158 5.23 -16.39 -5.07
C GLY A 158 4.58 -16.27 -3.69
N LYS A 159 5.38 -16.40 -2.64
CA LYS A 159 4.93 -16.31 -1.25
C LYS A 159 4.61 -14.89 -0.77
N LYS A 160 4.95 -13.87 -1.57
CA LYS A 160 4.78 -12.46 -1.24
C LYS A 160 3.75 -11.88 -2.19
N GLY A 161 2.51 -11.96 -1.80
CA GLY A 161 1.35 -11.68 -2.62
C GLY A 161 0.68 -10.35 -2.31
N PHE A 162 -0.60 -10.40 -1.98
CA PHE A 162 -1.38 -9.23 -1.60
C PHE A 162 -0.92 -8.67 -0.25
N GLU A 163 -0.81 -7.35 -0.23
CA GLU A 163 -0.57 -6.55 0.96
C GLU A 163 -1.76 -5.59 1.15
N GLY A 164 -1.51 -4.30 1.23
CA GLY A 164 -2.56 -3.31 1.46
C GLY A 164 -3.68 -3.31 0.44
N VAL A 165 -4.86 -2.90 0.89
CA VAL A 165 -6.04 -2.70 0.06
C VAL A 165 -6.76 -1.40 0.45
N THR A 166 -7.18 -0.62 -0.54
CA THR A 166 -7.95 0.60 -0.32
C THR A 166 -9.12 0.74 -1.29
N LEU A 167 -10.09 1.61 -0.96
CA LEU A 167 -11.21 1.96 -1.84
C LEU A 167 -10.91 3.27 -2.56
N GLU A 168 -11.11 3.28 -3.89
CA GLU A 168 -11.13 4.48 -4.71
C GLU A 168 -12.56 4.80 -5.13
N GLY A 169 -13.01 6.00 -4.83
CA GLY A 169 -14.35 6.47 -5.18
C GLY A 169 -15.43 6.05 -4.19
N ALA A 170 -16.67 6.28 -4.57
CA ALA A 170 -17.87 5.95 -3.80
C ALA A 170 -18.79 5.02 -4.58
N ALA A 171 -19.58 4.21 -3.89
CA ALA A 171 -20.58 3.36 -4.51
C ALA A 171 -21.75 4.19 -5.11
N PRO A 172 -22.34 3.80 -6.28
CA PRO A 172 -21.88 2.71 -7.13
C PRO A 172 -20.65 3.11 -7.96
N GLY A 173 -19.72 2.18 -8.19
CA GLY A 173 -18.52 2.43 -9.04
C GLY A 173 -17.21 2.57 -8.24
N ALA A 174 -17.24 2.38 -6.93
CA ALA A 174 -16.03 2.26 -6.13
C ALA A 174 -15.19 1.08 -6.61
N ARG A 175 -13.86 1.26 -6.67
CA ARG A 175 -12.91 0.23 -7.05
C ARG A 175 -12.01 -0.11 -5.87
N LEU A 176 -11.57 -1.35 -5.81
CA LEU A 176 -10.51 -1.74 -4.88
C LEU A 176 -9.16 -1.57 -5.56
N VAL A 177 -8.24 -0.95 -4.85
CA VAL A 177 -6.84 -0.83 -5.25
C VAL A 177 -6.01 -1.66 -4.29
N VAL A 178 -5.19 -2.56 -4.84
CA VAL A 178 -4.47 -3.59 -4.07
C VAL A 178 -2.99 -3.49 -4.40
N ALA A 179 -2.14 -3.48 -3.39
CA ALA A 179 -0.70 -3.57 -3.55
C ALA A 179 -0.25 -5.04 -3.51
N PHE A 180 0.78 -5.36 -4.29
CA PHE A 180 1.53 -6.61 -4.19
C PHE A 180 2.89 -6.31 -3.58
N GLN A 181 3.36 -7.17 -2.69
CA GLN A 181 4.61 -6.93 -1.96
C GLN A 181 5.84 -6.94 -2.88
N ALA A 182 5.94 -7.94 -3.73
CA ALA A 182 7.16 -8.28 -4.45
C ALA A 182 6.92 -8.43 -5.96
N PRO A 183 7.99 -8.45 -6.78
CA PRO A 183 7.89 -8.76 -8.19
C PRO A 183 7.19 -10.09 -8.46
N ILE A 184 6.39 -10.12 -9.52
CA ILE A 184 5.67 -11.30 -10.00
C ILE A 184 6.46 -11.92 -11.14
N ASP A 185 6.49 -13.24 -11.23
CA ASP A 185 7.19 -13.94 -12.31
C ASP A 185 6.67 -13.51 -13.69
N GLY A 186 7.60 -13.13 -14.55
CA GLY A 186 7.33 -12.59 -15.88
C GLY A 186 7.26 -11.06 -15.96
N ASP A 187 7.26 -10.36 -14.82
CA ASP A 187 7.34 -8.90 -14.76
C ASP A 187 8.79 -8.39 -14.84
N PRO A 188 9.00 -7.08 -15.09
CA PRO A 188 10.29 -6.46 -14.87
C PRO A 188 10.76 -6.67 -13.44
N SER A 189 11.99 -7.16 -13.27
CA SER A 189 12.51 -7.58 -11.97
C SER A 189 12.68 -6.46 -10.94
N ASP A 190 12.47 -5.20 -11.35
CA ASP A 190 12.53 -4.00 -10.50
C ASP A 190 11.14 -3.41 -10.21
N CYS A 191 10.06 -4.16 -10.51
CA CYS A 191 8.69 -3.70 -10.30
C CYS A 191 7.88 -4.75 -9.55
N THR A 192 6.92 -4.28 -8.75
CA THR A 192 5.76 -5.05 -8.33
C THR A 192 4.50 -4.53 -9.03
N ARG A 193 3.33 -5.04 -8.70
CA ARG A 193 2.07 -4.57 -9.28
C ARG A 193 1.22 -3.78 -8.29
N ILE A 194 0.48 -2.82 -8.85
CA ILE A 194 -0.75 -2.31 -8.24
C ILE A 194 -1.91 -2.87 -9.07
N GLY A 195 -2.78 -3.62 -8.41
CA GLY A 195 -4.02 -4.14 -9.00
C GLY A 195 -5.19 -3.20 -8.72
N VAL A 196 -6.06 -3.06 -9.69
CA VAL A 196 -7.33 -2.33 -9.55
C VAL A 196 -8.44 -3.27 -9.99
N VAL A 197 -9.40 -3.54 -9.11
CA VAL A 197 -10.53 -4.42 -9.40
C VAL A 197 -11.86 -3.71 -9.20
N ASP A 198 -12.77 -3.92 -10.15
CA ASP A 198 -14.18 -3.59 -9.97
C ASP A 198 -14.84 -4.68 -9.13
N PRO A 199 -15.24 -4.40 -7.89
CA PRO A 199 -15.83 -5.43 -7.04
C PRO A 199 -17.19 -5.92 -7.56
N ALA A 200 -17.89 -5.19 -8.44
CA ALA A 200 -19.17 -5.63 -8.97
C ALA A 200 -19.02 -6.69 -10.07
N THR A 201 -17.97 -6.61 -10.88
CA THR A 201 -17.73 -7.51 -12.02
C THR A 201 -16.61 -8.51 -11.76
N GLY A 202 -15.67 -8.21 -10.86
CA GLY A 202 -14.44 -8.96 -10.66
C GLY A 202 -13.37 -8.69 -11.74
N ASP A 203 -13.56 -7.64 -12.56
CA ASP A 203 -12.61 -7.27 -13.61
C ASP A 203 -11.38 -6.58 -13.03
N TRP A 204 -10.20 -7.13 -13.35
CA TRP A 204 -8.92 -6.59 -12.92
C TRP A 204 -8.24 -5.73 -13.99
N SER A 205 -7.51 -4.72 -13.53
CA SER A 205 -6.51 -3.97 -14.29
C SER A 205 -5.23 -3.89 -13.47
N PHE A 206 -4.05 -3.92 -14.12
CA PHE A 206 -2.77 -3.93 -13.43
C PHE A 206 -1.85 -2.84 -13.95
N TYR A 207 -0.99 -2.35 -13.04
CA TYR A 207 0.04 -1.34 -13.30
C TYR A 207 1.35 -1.81 -12.66
N LEU A 208 2.47 -1.52 -13.29
CA LEU A 208 3.79 -1.75 -12.71
C LEU A 208 4.15 -0.63 -11.75
N TYR A 209 4.46 -0.99 -10.53
CA TYR A 209 4.97 -0.08 -9.52
C TYR A 209 6.49 -0.31 -9.37
N PRO A 210 7.35 0.69 -9.71
CA PRO A 210 8.79 0.52 -9.62
C PRO A 210 9.23 0.46 -8.16
N LEU A 211 10.00 -0.56 -7.80
CA LEU A 211 10.60 -0.72 -6.47
C LEU A 211 11.98 -0.05 -6.42
N ASP A 212 12.32 0.45 -5.26
CA ASP A 212 13.66 0.96 -4.99
C ASP A 212 14.60 -0.17 -4.54
N ARG A 213 15.89 0.14 -4.48
CA ARG A 213 16.92 -0.78 -4.00
C ARG A 213 17.54 -0.28 -2.72
N THR A 214 17.80 -1.19 -1.80
CA THR A 214 18.58 -0.92 -0.60
C THR A 214 20.04 -0.64 -0.95
N GLY A 215 20.80 -0.11 -0.02
CA GLY A 215 22.24 0.07 -0.19
C GLY A 215 23.03 -1.26 -0.38
N SER A 216 22.41 -2.42 -0.09
CA SER A 216 22.96 -3.75 -0.39
C SER A 216 22.54 -4.28 -1.77
N GLY A 217 21.68 -3.55 -2.50
CA GLY A 217 21.19 -3.95 -3.81
C GLY A 217 19.90 -4.78 -3.80
N ASP A 218 19.41 -5.18 -2.63
CA ASP A 218 18.12 -5.88 -2.49
C ASP A 218 16.98 -4.94 -2.87
N LEU A 219 15.87 -5.46 -3.36
CA LEU A 219 14.66 -4.69 -3.58
C LEU A 219 13.96 -4.38 -2.27
N THR A 220 13.27 -3.25 -2.24
CA THR A 220 12.21 -2.97 -1.27
C THR A 220 10.95 -3.76 -1.61
N GLY A 221 10.00 -3.82 -0.68
CA GLY A 221 8.65 -4.31 -0.90
C GLY A 221 7.63 -3.22 -0.61
N VAL A 222 6.42 -3.36 -1.14
CA VAL A 222 5.27 -2.54 -0.76
C VAL A 222 4.49 -3.28 0.30
N SER A 223 4.13 -2.61 1.41
CA SER A 223 3.35 -3.23 2.48
C SER A 223 1.97 -2.59 2.69
N GLU A 224 1.71 -1.43 2.10
CA GLU A 224 0.38 -0.82 2.19
C GLU A 224 0.10 0.09 1.00
N VAL A 225 -1.18 0.27 0.68
CA VAL A 225 -1.68 1.28 -0.24
C VAL A 225 -2.88 2.02 0.36
N LEU A 226 -2.86 3.34 0.32
CA LEU A 226 -3.90 4.21 0.86
C LEU A 226 -4.38 5.20 -0.19
N HIS A 227 -5.68 5.29 -0.42
CA HIS A 227 -6.27 6.35 -1.23
C HIS A 227 -6.25 7.68 -0.46
N LEU A 228 -5.62 8.71 -1.02
CA LEU A 228 -5.54 10.02 -0.41
C LEU A 228 -6.66 10.95 -0.90
N ARG A 229 -6.71 11.16 -2.21
CA ARG A 229 -7.70 12.03 -2.87
C ARG A 229 -7.67 11.80 -4.38
N ASP A 230 -8.78 12.07 -5.05
CA ASP A 230 -8.91 11.96 -6.51
C ASP A 230 -8.35 10.62 -7.04
N ARG A 231 -7.18 10.66 -7.67
CA ARG A 231 -6.46 9.50 -8.20
C ARG A 231 -5.09 9.32 -7.56
N THR A 232 -4.83 10.05 -6.48
CA THR A 232 -3.55 10.04 -5.76
C THR A 232 -3.60 9.05 -4.61
N PHE A 233 -2.59 8.21 -4.55
CA PHE A 233 -2.41 7.17 -3.54
C PHE A 233 -1.07 7.37 -2.82
N ALA A 234 -1.02 6.93 -1.57
CA ALA A 234 0.21 6.69 -0.85
C ALA A 234 0.48 5.18 -0.78
N ALA A 235 1.74 4.80 -0.69
CA ALA A 235 2.16 3.45 -0.39
C ALA A 235 3.29 3.45 0.63
N ILE A 236 3.32 2.44 1.50
CA ILE A 236 4.50 2.15 2.30
C ILE A 236 5.45 1.30 1.45
N GLU A 237 6.68 1.78 1.29
CA GLU A 237 7.74 1.02 0.66
C GLU A 237 8.87 0.81 1.67
N ARG A 238 9.16 -0.44 1.94
CA ARG A 238 10.10 -0.82 3.00
C ARG A 238 11.02 -1.98 2.64
N ASP A 239 12.13 -2.07 3.35
CA ASP A 239 12.90 -3.30 3.49
C ASP A 239 12.47 -4.05 4.77
N GLY A 240 12.77 -5.33 4.85
CA GLY A 240 12.53 -6.16 6.04
C GLY A 240 13.59 -5.97 7.14
N LYS A 241 14.24 -4.79 7.24
CA LYS A 241 15.33 -4.52 8.18
C LYS A 241 14.94 -3.42 9.16
N GLY A 242 15.39 -3.50 10.37
CA GLY A 242 15.31 -2.42 11.35
C GLY A 242 16.60 -1.60 11.42
N GLY A 243 16.52 -0.46 12.12
CA GLY A 243 17.67 0.40 12.43
C GLY A 243 17.94 1.49 11.41
N LYS A 244 18.99 2.28 11.65
CA LYS A 244 19.27 3.57 10.98
C LYS A 244 19.50 3.51 9.46
N LYS A 245 19.78 2.33 8.92
CA LYS A 245 20.05 2.11 7.49
C LYS A 245 18.89 1.43 6.76
N SER A 246 17.80 1.18 7.45
CA SER A 246 16.60 0.61 6.84
C SER A 246 15.88 1.62 5.97
N ILE A 247 15.05 1.12 5.08
CA ILE A 247 14.16 1.91 4.23
C ILE A 247 12.75 1.80 4.78
N LYS A 248 12.14 2.94 5.11
CA LYS A 248 10.76 3.07 5.56
C LYS A 248 10.18 4.33 4.95
N TRP A 249 9.82 4.25 3.68
CA TRP A 249 9.32 5.41 2.94
C TRP A 249 7.82 5.36 2.77
N ILE A 250 7.19 6.53 2.84
CA ILE A 250 5.89 6.72 2.22
C ILE A 250 6.13 7.35 0.86
N THR A 251 5.63 6.69 -0.16
CA THR A 251 5.67 7.16 -1.54
C THR A 251 4.28 7.61 -1.97
N THR A 252 4.19 8.44 -3.00
CA THR A 252 2.91 8.78 -3.63
C THR A 252 2.96 8.51 -5.14
N PHE A 253 1.82 8.16 -5.70
CA PHE A 253 1.64 7.94 -7.13
C PHE A 253 0.20 8.23 -7.54
N ASP A 254 0.00 8.51 -8.83
CA ASP A 254 -1.33 8.69 -9.40
C ASP A 254 -1.70 7.49 -10.27
N LEU A 255 -2.92 6.98 -10.13
CA LEU A 255 -3.46 6.05 -11.10
C LEU A 255 -3.96 6.80 -12.35
N PRO A 256 -3.73 6.26 -13.55
CA PRO A 256 -4.31 6.82 -14.77
C PRO A 256 -5.84 6.85 -14.70
N PRO A 257 -6.52 7.76 -15.46
CA PRO A 257 -7.98 7.73 -15.55
C PRO A 257 -8.47 6.34 -16.00
N ALA A 258 -9.65 5.93 -15.52
CA ALA A 258 -10.25 4.65 -15.90
C ALA A 258 -10.46 4.48 -17.43
N SER A 259 -10.56 5.62 -18.16
CA SER A 259 -10.64 5.66 -19.63
C SER A 259 -9.29 5.54 -20.33
N ALA A 260 -8.16 5.77 -19.63
CA ALA A 260 -6.86 5.47 -20.19
C ALA A 260 -6.79 3.95 -20.33
N THR A 261 -6.27 3.47 -21.45
CA THR A 261 -6.17 2.05 -21.79
C THR A 261 -5.39 1.31 -20.68
N ALA A 262 -6.02 1.10 -19.54
CA ALA A 262 -5.53 0.15 -18.57
C ALA A 262 -5.47 -1.17 -19.32
N ALA A 263 -4.32 -1.81 -19.32
CA ALA A 263 -4.23 -3.18 -19.83
C ALA A 263 -5.20 -3.99 -18.96
N ARG A 264 -6.43 -4.15 -19.45
CA ARG A 264 -7.35 -5.09 -18.85
C ARG A 264 -6.62 -6.40 -18.82
N ALA A 265 -6.67 -7.07 -17.69
CA ALA A 265 -6.29 -8.46 -17.60
C ALA A 265 -7.27 -9.24 -18.50
N ALA A 266 -7.14 -9.04 -19.82
CA ALA A 266 -7.67 -10.01 -20.72
C ALA A 266 -6.98 -11.32 -20.34
N SER A 267 -7.74 -12.35 -20.09
CA SER A 267 -7.28 -13.71 -19.89
C SER A 267 -6.04 -13.97 -20.75
N GLY A 268 -4.85 -14.01 -20.18
CA GLY A 268 -3.61 -14.23 -20.90
C GLY A 268 -2.50 -13.17 -20.78
N VAL A 269 -2.68 -12.06 -20.05
CA VAL A 269 -1.57 -11.10 -19.81
C VAL A 269 -0.73 -11.61 -18.62
N THR A 270 0.09 -12.61 -18.92
CA THR A 270 1.24 -13.02 -18.09
C THR A 270 2.46 -12.15 -18.36
N ASP A 271 2.46 -11.38 -19.45
CA ASP A 271 3.59 -10.55 -19.88
C ASP A 271 3.49 -9.15 -19.25
N GLY A 272 4.09 -9.01 -18.07
CA GLY A 272 4.17 -7.73 -17.36
C GLY A 272 4.93 -6.64 -18.13
N GLN A 273 5.69 -6.98 -19.17
CA GLN A 273 6.43 -6.01 -19.99
C GLN A 273 5.50 -5.03 -20.73
N ALA A 274 4.25 -5.43 -20.98
CA ALA A 274 3.25 -4.61 -21.67
C ALA A 274 2.40 -3.75 -20.72
N LEU A 275 2.54 -3.90 -19.38
CA LEU A 275 1.76 -3.16 -18.40
C LEU A 275 2.25 -1.71 -18.29
N PRO A 276 1.33 -0.74 -18.10
CA PRO A 276 1.69 0.65 -17.84
C PRO A 276 2.51 0.77 -16.55
N ARG A 277 3.64 1.47 -16.61
CA ARG A 277 4.49 1.74 -15.45
C ARG A 277 4.06 3.03 -14.79
N LEU A 278 3.82 2.98 -13.48
CA LEU A 278 3.50 4.14 -12.66
C LEU A 278 4.75 4.99 -12.41
N THR A 279 4.53 6.28 -12.23
CA THR A 279 5.55 7.19 -11.71
C THR A 279 5.27 7.44 -10.25
N LYS A 280 6.21 7.12 -9.39
CA LYS A 280 6.12 7.38 -7.96
C LYS A 280 7.02 8.53 -7.53
N ARG A 281 6.68 9.15 -6.41
CA ARG A 281 7.49 10.14 -5.71
C ARG A 281 7.67 9.68 -4.27
N ARG A 282 8.88 9.71 -3.77
CA ARG A 282 9.15 9.52 -2.33
C ARG A 282 8.68 10.78 -1.59
N ALA A 283 7.73 10.60 -0.71
CA ALA A 283 7.09 11.72 -0.01
C ALA A 283 7.64 11.92 1.40
N LEU A 284 7.87 10.83 2.14
CA LEU A 284 8.36 10.87 3.51
C LEU A 284 9.39 9.76 3.76
N ASP A 285 10.39 10.04 4.60
CA ASP A 285 11.23 9.05 5.24
C ASP A 285 10.86 8.95 6.72
N LEU A 286 10.40 7.77 7.14
CA LEU A 286 9.97 7.52 8.51
C LEU A 286 11.14 7.21 9.46
N VAL A 287 12.31 6.82 8.95
CA VAL A 287 13.47 6.49 9.77
C VAL A 287 13.89 7.64 10.68
N PRO A 288 14.04 8.89 10.20
CA PRO A 288 14.37 10.04 11.07
C PRO A 288 13.34 10.22 12.20
N MET A 289 12.03 10.03 11.91
CA MET A 289 11.01 10.18 12.93
C MET A 289 11.22 9.24 14.12
N PHE A 290 11.52 7.95 13.88
CA PHE A 290 11.83 7.01 14.95
C PHE A 290 13.04 7.44 15.77
N LEU A 291 14.08 7.90 15.09
CA LEU A 291 15.35 8.29 15.73
C LEU A 291 15.20 9.57 16.56
N ASP A 292 14.48 10.57 16.05
CA ASP A 292 14.22 11.83 16.74
C ASP A 292 13.32 11.62 17.98
N ALA A 293 12.45 10.62 17.92
CA ALA A 293 11.65 10.17 19.07
C ALA A 293 12.46 9.31 20.07
N GLY A 294 13.75 9.08 19.81
CA GLY A 294 14.61 8.23 20.66
C GLY A 294 14.27 6.74 20.59
N ARG A 295 13.60 6.30 19.50
CA ARG A 295 13.11 4.93 19.33
C ARG A 295 13.94 4.10 18.39
N LYS A 296 13.82 2.79 18.53
CA LYS A 296 14.34 1.85 17.54
C LYS A 296 13.46 1.92 16.30
N VAL A 297 14.08 1.95 15.13
CA VAL A 297 13.34 1.80 13.86
C VAL A 297 12.86 0.35 13.75
N GLU A 298 11.55 0.16 13.68
CA GLU A 298 10.95 -1.17 13.57
C GLU A 298 11.22 -1.79 12.20
N LYS A 299 11.12 -3.12 12.13
CA LYS A 299 11.35 -3.84 10.86
C LYS A 299 10.20 -3.59 9.89
N GLU A 300 9.00 -3.64 10.40
CA GLU A 300 7.77 -3.68 9.60
C GLU A 300 6.84 -2.55 10.02
N VAL A 301 6.65 -1.61 9.09
CA VAL A 301 5.57 -0.62 9.11
C VAL A 301 4.59 -1.11 8.07
N GLU A 302 3.39 -1.52 8.48
CA GLU A 302 2.51 -2.32 7.66
C GLU A 302 1.23 -1.60 7.22
N GLY A 303 0.60 -0.83 8.07
CA GLY A 303 -0.68 -0.22 7.75
C GLY A 303 -0.66 1.30 7.74
N LEU A 304 -1.47 1.91 6.87
CA LEU A 304 -1.75 3.35 6.81
C LEU A 304 -3.24 3.61 6.86
N ALA A 305 -3.65 4.63 7.60
CA ALA A 305 -5.03 5.12 7.60
C ALA A 305 -5.10 6.64 7.57
N LEU A 306 -6.02 7.18 6.78
CA LEU A 306 -6.41 8.58 6.75
C LEU A 306 -7.77 8.72 7.42
N VAL A 307 -7.81 9.32 8.62
CA VAL A 307 -9.07 9.54 9.35
C VAL A 307 -9.80 10.80 8.88
N ALA A 308 -11.07 10.91 9.21
CA ALA A 308 -11.97 11.95 8.69
C ALA A 308 -11.54 13.39 9.01
N ASP A 309 -10.71 13.62 10.03
CA ASP A 309 -10.13 14.94 10.35
C ASP A 309 -8.83 15.24 9.59
N GLY A 310 -8.44 14.35 8.67
CA GLY A 310 -7.25 14.51 7.84
C GLY A 310 -5.94 14.04 8.46
N GLN A 311 -5.94 13.44 9.65
CA GLN A 311 -4.72 12.87 10.23
C GLN A 311 -4.38 11.52 9.60
N ILE A 312 -3.09 11.28 9.43
CA ILE A 312 -2.56 10.00 8.96
C ILE A 312 -1.97 9.24 10.14
N TYR A 313 -2.32 7.97 10.22
CA TYR A 313 -1.76 7.01 11.17
C TYR A 313 -1.08 5.87 10.43
N ALA A 314 -0.05 5.30 11.08
CA ALA A 314 0.58 4.06 10.64
C ALA A 314 0.67 3.08 11.82
N VAL A 315 0.68 1.79 11.51
CA VAL A 315 0.86 0.71 12.49
C VAL A 315 2.10 -0.10 12.14
N THR A 316 2.74 -0.66 13.16
CA THR A 316 3.87 -1.58 12.98
C THR A 316 3.45 -2.99 13.33
N ASP A 317 3.90 -3.95 12.55
CA ASP A 317 3.95 -5.35 12.96
C ASP A 317 5.29 -5.62 13.67
N ASN A 318 5.25 -6.39 14.73
CA ASN A 318 6.41 -6.72 15.57
C ASN A 318 6.58 -8.23 15.78
N ASP A 319 5.97 -9.06 14.96
CA ASP A 319 6.10 -10.54 15.01
C ASP A 319 5.86 -11.13 16.42
N ASN A 320 4.93 -10.60 17.21
CA ASN A 320 4.71 -10.94 18.63
C ASN A 320 5.91 -10.73 19.55
N GLU A 321 7.01 -10.14 19.08
CA GLU A 321 8.20 -9.90 19.90
C GLU A 321 8.05 -8.72 20.86
N ARG A 322 7.17 -7.77 20.51
CA ARG A 322 6.92 -6.51 21.24
C ARG A 322 5.48 -6.03 21.03
N PRO A 323 5.00 -5.10 21.87
CA PRO A 323 3.74 -4.43 21.60
C PRO A 323 3.79 -3.72 20.22
N THR A 324 2.76 -3.92 19.44
CA THR A 324 2.50 -3.13 18.24
C THR A 324 2.36 -1.65 18.61
N VAL A 325 2.88 -0.77 17.78
CA VAL A 325 2.78 0.68 18.00
C VAL A 325 2.00 1.35 16.88
N LEU A 326 1.19 2.31 17.28
CA LEU A 326 0.47 3.19 16.38
C LEU A 326 1.20 4.52 16.30
N LEU A 327 1.54 4.96 15.09
CA LEU A 327 2.24 6.21 14.81
C LEU A 327 1.24 7.25 14.30
N ARG A 328 1.23 8.43 14.87
CA ARG A 328 0.52 9.57 14.33
C ARG A 328 1.49 10.38 13.47
N LEU A 329 1.30 10.39 12.16
CA LEU A 329 2.21 11.03 11.22
C LEU A 329 1.92 12.53 11.04
N GLY A 330 0.66 12.94 11.21
CA GLY A 330 0.23 14.33 11.07
C GLY A 330 -0.83 14.54 9.98
N PRO A 331 -1.20 15.80 9.70
CA PRO A 331 -2.24 16.12 8.71
C PRO A 331 -1.76 15.82 7.28
N VAL A 332 -2.64 15.22 6.46
CA VAL A 332 -2.37 14.86 5.06
C VAL A 332 -1.83 16.04 4.23
N ASP A 333 -2.40 17.24 4.41
CA ASP A 333 -2.01 18.44 3.65
C ASP A 333 -0.60 18.96 4.02
N THR A 334 -0.03 18.52 5.13
CA THR A 334 1.33 18.87 5.53
C THR A 334 2.35 17.79 5.17
N LEU A 335 1.86 16.59 4.86
CA LEU A 335 2.69 15.43 4.53
C LEU A 335 2.85 15.23 3.02
N PHE A 336 1.83 15.57 2.22
CA PHE A 336 1.76 15.30 0.77
C PHE A 336 1.40 16.56 -0.08
#